data_cdd65056fadd294243825c5f4a5aee91
#
_entry.id   cdd65056fadd294243825c5f4a5aee91
#
_cell.length_a   1.000
_cell.length_b   1.000
_cell.length_c   1.000
_cell.angle_alpha   90.00
_cell.angle_beta   90.00
_cell.angle_gamma   90.00
#
_symmetry.space_group_name_H-M   'P 1'
#
loop_
_entity.id
_entity.type
_entity.pdbx_description
1 polymer ?
#
loop_
_entity_poly.entity_id
_entity_poly.type
_entity_poly.pdbx_seq_one_letter_code
_entity_poly.pdbx_strand_id
1 'polypeptide(L)'
;MWVFGYGSLVWRPDFPFVERRRATLSGFARAFWQGSTDHRGVPGAPGRVVTLVETAGERCVGMAYRVADGQAEAVLERLDFREQGGYVRRTLALDEGLDALVYYAAPGNPNWLGPASVEAIAAQVREAVGPSGTNREYVLRLSAALAQMDGLDAHTGALARAVS
;
A
#
# COMPACT_ATOMS: atom_id res chain seq x y z
N MET A 1 -15.76 12.12 -2.37
CA MET A 1 -14.39 11.71 -2.76
C MET A 1 -14.11 10.30 -2.26
N TRP A 2 -13.62 9.44 -3.13
CA TRP A 2 -13.20 8.10 -2.74
C TRP A 2 -11.66 8.01 -2.72
N VAL A 3 -11.13 7.25 -1.77
CA VAL A 3 -9.70 6.94 -1.65
C VAL A 3 -9.55 5.42 -1.67
N PHE A 4 -8.66 4.90 -2.50
CA PHE A 4 -8.38 3.47 -2.57
C PHE A 4 -7.08 3.14 -1.84
N GLY A 5 -7.18 2.29 -0.81
CA GLY A 5 -6.05 1.79 -0.05
C GLY A 5 -5.72 0.36 -0.43
N TYR A 6 -4.45 0.09 -0.69
CA TYR A 6 -3.96 -1.25 -1.05
C TYR A 6 -2.77 -1.70 -0.18
N GLY A 7 -2.28 -0.82 0.67
CA GLY A 7 -1.21 -1.04 1.65
C GLY A 7 -1.72 -0.78 3.06
N SER A 8 -0.98 0.02 3.83
CA SER A 8 -1.34 0.29 5.23
C SER A 8 -2.71 0.94 5.40
N LEU A 9 -3.22 1.64 4.40
CA LEU A 9 -4.57 2.21 4.43
C LEU A 9 -5.65 1.13 4.55
N VAL A 10 -5.38 -0.11 4.21
CA VAL A 10 -6.36 -1.21 4.33
C VAL A 10 -6.74 -1.44 5.80
N TRP A 11 -5.78 -1.34 6.72
CA TRP A 11 -6.05 -1.54 8.15
C TRP A 11 -5.89 -0.27 8.99
N ARG A 12 -5.27 0.77 8.45
CA ARG A 12 -4.97 2.00 9.18
C ARG A 12 -5.17 3.24 8.29
N PRO A 13 -6.41 3.61 7.97
CA PRO A 13 -6.67 4.78 7.13
C PRO A 13 -6.22 6.10 7.77
N ASP A 14 -6.36 6.28 9.08
CA ASP A 14 -5.99 7.48 9.83
C ASP A 14 -6.67 8.77 9.32
N PHE A 15 -7.82 8.67 8.71
CA PHE A 15 -8.66 9.80 8.30
C PHE A 15 -10.14 9.46 8.48
N PRO A 16 -11.01 10.48 8.65
CA PRO A 16 -12.44 10.24 8.75
C PRO A 16 -13.04 9.81 7.40
N PHE A 17 -13.93 8.82 7.45
CA PHE A 17 -14.68 8.36 6.30
C PHE A 17 -16.12 8.06 6.70
N VAL A 18 -17.04 8.13 5.75
CA VAL A 18 -18.47 7.87 6.00
C VAL A 18 -18.91 6.50 5.50
N GLU A 19 -18.10 5.85 4.67
CA GLU A 19 -18.36 4.53 4.13
C GLU A 19 -17.04 3.88 3.74
N ARG A 20 -16.94 2.57 3.88
CA ARG A 20 -15.86 1.78 3.31
C ARG A 20 -16.42 0.52 2.67
N ARG A 21 -15.78 0.07 1.60
CA ARG A 21 -16.13 -1.18 0.94
C ARG A 21 -14.89 -1.81 0.30
N ARG A 22 -14.90 -3.13 0.22
CA ARG A 22 -13.93 -3.86 -0.58
C ARG A 22 -14.03 -3.40 -2.02
N ALA A 23 -12.90 -3.18 -2.66
CA ALA A 23 -12.83 -2.73 -4.05
C ALA A 23 -11.65 -3.37 -4.77
N THR A 24 -11.71 -3.38 -6.10
CA THR A 24 -10.71 -4.00 -6.94
C THR A 24 -10.22 -3.01 -8.00
N LEU A 25 -8.92 -2.93 -8.16
CA LEU A 25 -8.27 -2.16 -9.22
C LEU A 25 -7.67 -3.14 -10.22
N SER A 26 -8.30 -3.27 -11.38
CA SER A 26 -7.82 -4.12 -12.48
C SER A 26 -6.67 -3.47 -13.24
N GLY A 27 -5.74 -4.28 -13.75
CA GLY A 27 -4.58 -3.82 -14.50
C GLY A 27 -3.38 -3.43 -13.64
N PHE A 28 -3.43 -3.71 -12.35
CA PHE A 28 -2.34 -3.41 -11.40
C PHE A 28 -2.07 -4.60 -10.49
N ALA A 29 -0.80 -4.79 -10.15
CA ALA A 29 -0.36 -5.75 -9.15
C ALA A 29 0.23 -5.01 -7.94
N ARG A 30 0.01 -5.56 -6.75
CA ARG A 30 0.67 -5.11 -5.52
C ARG A 30 2.07 -5.71 -5.45
N ALA A 31 3.08 -4.88 -5.18
CA ALA A 31 4.46 -5.35 -5.09
C ALA A 31 5.24 -4.63 -3.98
N PHE A 32 6.05 -5.37 -3.22
CA PHE A 32 6.93 -4.84 -2.17
C PHE A 32 8.23 -4.28 -2.76
N TRP A 33 8.12 -3.32 -3.66
CA TRP A 33 9.24 -2.76 -4.44
C TRP A 33 9.62 -1.33 -4.04
N GLN A 34 8.89 -0.72 -3.12
CA GLN A 34 9.18 0.63 -2.63
C GLN A 34 9.92 0.58 -1.30
N GLY A 35 10.99 1.38 -1.19
CA GLY A 35 11.70 1.54 0.06
C GLY A 35 10.96 2.46 1.02
N SER A 36 10.95 2.10 2.29
CA SER A 36 10.41 2.93 3.37
C SER A 36 11.56 3.40 4.25
N THR A 37 11.78 4.70 4.29
CA THR A 37 12.80 5.35 5.13
C THR A 37 12.20 6.20 6.23
N ASP A 38 10.88 6.27 6.32
CA ASP A 38 10.12 7.13 7.21
C ASP A 38 9.03 6.42 8.02
N HIS A 39 8.68 5.18 7.68
CA HIS A 39 7.64 4.38 8.37
C HIS A 39 8.17 3.05 8.88
N ARG A 40 8.63 2.16 7.99
CA ARG A 40 9.01 0.77 8.31
C ARG A 40 10.50 0.51 8.16
N GLY A 41 11.28 1.56 8.01
CA GLY A 41 12.73 1.59 7.99
C GLY A 41 13.23 2.99 8.28
N VAL A 42 14.53 3.19 8.11
CA VAL A 42 15.21 4.48 8.32
C VAL A 42 16.13 4.74 7.14
N PRO A 43 16.60 6.00 6.95
CA PRO A 43 17.61 6.28 5.93
C PRO A 43 18.85 5.39 6.12
N GLY A 44 19.32 4.77 5.04
CA GLY A 44 20.45 3.84 5.08
C GLY A 44 20.07 2.39 5.43
N ALA A 45 18.88 2.14 6.00
CA ALA A 45 18.36 0.81 6.29
C ALA A 45 16.84 0.79 6.02
N PRO A 46 16.42 0.93 4.76
CA PRO A 46 15.00 1.03 4.42
C PRO A 46 14.27 -0.30 4.64
N GLY A 47 12.99 -0.19 4.96
CA GLY A 47 12.06 -1.31 4.85
C GLY A 47 11.52 -1.43 3.44
N ARG A 48 10.71 -2.46 3.18
CA ARG A 48 9.97 -2.64 1.94
C ARG A 48 8.48 -2.53 2.20
N VAL A 49 7.84 -1.65 1.44
CA VAL A 49 6.39 -1.45 1.48
C VAL A 49 5.83 -1.61 0.07
N VAL A 50 4.51 -1.74 -0.03
CA VAL A 50 3.87 -1.99 -1.31
C VAL A 50 3.71 -0.72 -2.13
N THR A 51 3.79 -0.91 -3.44
CA THR A 51 3.30 0.01 -4.45
C THR A 51 2.43 -0.76 -5.45
N LEU A 52 1.88 -0.05 -6.42
CA LEU A 52 1.16 -0.63 -7.54
C LEU A 52 2.02 -0.59 -8.79
N VAL A 53 2.02 -1.71 -9.52
CA VAL A 53 2.73 -1.86 -10.79
C VAL A 53 1.69 -2.18 -11.87
N GLU A 54 1.67 -1.39 -12.94
CA GLU A 54 0.80 -1.69 -14.08
C GLU A 54 1.15 -3.07 -14.64
N THR A 55 0.16 -3.96 -14.65
CA THR A 55 0.35 -5.35 -15.07
C THR A 55 -0.94 -5.85 -15.70
N ALA A 56 -0.94 -6.02 -17.02
CA ALA A 56 -2.11 -6.48 -17.74
C ALA A 56 -2.59 -7.84 -17.20
N GLY A 57 -3.90 -7.97 -16.99
CA GLY A 57 -4.53 -9.19 -16.49
C GLY A 57 -4.51 -9.36 -14.97
N GLU A 58 -3.76 -8.54 -14.25
CA GLU A 58 -3.70 -8.59 -12.79
C GLU A 58 -4.81 -7.74 -12.15
N ARG A 59 -5.09 -8.06 -10.89
CA ARG A 59 -6.07 -7.34 -10.06
C ARG A 59 -5.49 -7.10 -8.68
N CYS A 60 -5.71 -5.90 -8.16
CA CYS A 60 -5.33 -5.55 -6.81
C CYS A 60 -6.59 -5.29 -5.99
N VAL A 61 -6.84 -6.14 -5.01
CA VAL A 61 -7.93 -5.97 -4.06
C VAL A 61 -7.48 -5.07 -2.92
N GLY A 62 -8.33 -4.15 -2.53
CA GLY A 62 -8.08 -3.24 -1.43
C GLY A 62 -9.37 -2.72 -0.82
N MET A 63 -9.26 -1.59 -0.16
CA MET A 63 -10.39 -0.94 0.52
C MET A 63 -10.62 0.45 -0.07
N ALA A 64 -11.85 0.71 -0.50
CA ALA A 64 -12.27 2.05 -0.93
C ALA A 64 -12.97 2.76 0.24
N TYR A 65 -12.55 3.98 0.52
CA TYR A 65 -13.11 4.83 1.57
C TYR A 65 -13.79 6.03 0.96
N ARG A 66 -15.05 6.28 1.31
CA ARG A 66 -15.75 7.50 0.93
C ARG A 66 -15.54 8.57 2.00
N VAL A 67 -14.98 9.69 1.58
CA VAL A 67 -14.72 10.85 2.43
C VAL A 67 -15.79 11.88 2.18
N ALA A 68 -16.38 12.44 3.25
CA ALA A 68 -17.37 13.51 3.13
C ALA A 68 -16.77 14.75 2.46
N ASP A 69 -17.54 15.45 1.63
CA ASP A 69 -17.06 16.60 0.86
C ASP A 69 -16.43 17.66 1.75
N GLY A 70 -17.01 17.94 2.92
CA GLY A 70 -16.47 18.90 3.88
C GLY A 70 -15.14 18.49 4.54
N GLN A 71 -14.72 17.24 4.39
CA GLN A 71 -13.46 16.70 4.92
C GLN A 71 -12.41 16.48 3.85
N ALA A 72 -12.76 16.59 2.57
CA ALA A 72 -11.91 16.19 1.46
C ALA A 72 -10.56 16.91 1.46
N GLU A 73 -10.54 18.22 1.62
CA GLU A 73 -9.31 19.02 1.62
C GLU A 73 -8.36 18.62 2.75
N ALA A 74 -8.87 18.50 3.97
CA ALA A 74 -8.08 18.10 5.14
C ALA A 74 -7.53 16.67 5.01
N VAL A 75 -8.32 15.76 4.45
CA VAL A 75 -7.88 14.38 4.19
C VAL A 75 -6.77 14.35 3.14
N LEU A 76 -6.91 15.12 2.05
CA LEU A 76 -5.89 15.21 1.01
C LEU A 76 -4.56 15.74 1.56
N GLU A 77 -4.59 16.81 2.35
CA GLU A 77 -3.38 17.36 2.97
C GLU A 77 -2.68 16.32 3.84
N ARG A 78 -3.44 15.57 4.63
CA ARG A 78 -2.90 14.51 5.49
C ARG A 78 -2.29 13.38 4.68
N LEU A 79 -2.95 12.94 3.62
CA LEU A 79 -2.46 11.87 2.75
C LEU A 79 -1.23 12.31 1.96
N ASP A 80 -1.23 13.52 1.41
CA ASP A 80 -0.08 14.07 0.69
C ASP A 80 1.15 14.14 1.60
N PHE A 81 0.98 14.52 2.85
CA PHE A 81 2.05 14.52 3.84
C PHE A 81 2.53 13.09 4.16
N ARG A 82 1.59 12.16 4.41
CA ARG A 82 1.91 10.76 4.73
C ARG A 82 2.67 10.06 3.60
N GLU A 83 2.30 10.35 2.35
CA GLU A 83 2.81 9.66 1.16
C GLU A 83 3.91 10.45 0.44
N GLN A 84 4.58 11.37 1.12
CA GLN A 84 5.62 12.22 0.51
C GLN A 84 6.93 11.49 0.17
N GLY A 85 7.09 10.24 0.58
CA GLY A 85 8.31 9.44 0.40
C GLY A 85 8.51 8.86 -1.02
N GLY A 86 8.00 9.51 -2.06
CA GLY A 86 8.16 9.06 -3.45
C GLY A 86 6.85 8.64 -4.12
N TYR A 87 5.72 8.80 -3.43
CA TYR A 87 4.41 8.48 -3.97
C TYR A 87 3.82 9.66 -4.74
N VAL A 88 3.09 9.35 -5.81
CA VAL A 88 2.29 10.30 -6.58
C VAL A 88 0.81 9.93 -6.50
N ARG A 89 -0.04 10.91 -6.74
CA ARG A 89 -1.49 10.80 -6.62
C ARG A 89 -2.15 10.77 -8.00
N ARG A 90 -3.01 9.77 -8.25
CA ARG A 90 -3.83 9.69 -9.46
C ARG A 90 -5.26 9.31 -9.12
N THR A 91 -6.19 9.70 -9.99
CA THR A 91 -7.57 9.19 -9.96
C THR A 91 -7.66 8.02 -10.92
N LEU A 92 -8.07 6.87 -10.42
CA LEU A 92 -8.21 5.64 -11.19
C LEU A 92 -9.61 5.06 -11.03
N ALA A 93 -10.10 4.41 -12.08
CA ALA A 93 -11.39 3.74 -12.06
C ALA A 93 -11.26 2.36 -11.39
N LEU A 94 -12.12 2.11 -10.41
CA LEU A 94 -12.24 0.80 -9.77
C LEU A 94 -13.30 -0.05 -10.50
N ASP A 95 -13.20 -1.37 -10.38
CA ASP A 95 -14.13 -2.32 -11.01
C ASP A 95 -15.58 -2.10 -10.57
N GLU A 96 -15.79 -1.57 -9.36
CA GLU A 96 -17.10 -1.26 -8.79
C GLU A 96 -17.77 0.00 -9.37
N GLY A 97 -17.17 0.62 -10.38
CA GLY A 97 -17.70 1.80 -11.02
C GLY A 97 -17.43 3.11 -10.26
N LEU A 98 -16.45 3.11 -9.38
CA LEU A 98 -16.02 4.27 -8.61
C LEU A 98 -14.72 4.82 -9.15
N ASP A 99 -14.60 6.15 -9.20
CA ASP A 99 -13.34 6.83 -9.42
C ASP A 99 -12.73 7.15 -8.05
N ALA A 100 -11.53 6.67 -7.80
CA ALA A 100 -10.86 6.83 -6.52
C ALA A 100 -9.47 7.43 -6.66
N LEU A 101 -9.07 8.21 -5.66
CA LEU A 101 -7.70 8.67 -5.50
C LEU A 101 -6.83 7.49 -5.07
N VAL A 102 -5.69 7.33 -5.73
CA VAL A 102 -4.72 6.28 -5.48
C VAL A 102 -3.33 6.90 -5.38
N TYR A 103 -2.63 6.58 -4.30
CA TYR A 103 -1.22 6.95 -4.13
C TYR A 103 -0.36 5.75 -4.50
N TYR A 104 0.58 5.93 -5.44
CA TYR A 104 1.49 4.85 -5.82
C TYR A 104 2.88 5.42 -6.11
N ALA A 105 3.90 4.59 -5.90
CA ALA A 105 5.29 4.95 -6.17
C ALA A 105 5.69 4.38 -7.53
N ALA A 106 6.09 5.25 -8.43
CA ALA A 106 6.55 4.87 -9.75
C ALA A 106 8.06 4.57 -9.75
N PRO A 107 8.56 3.74 -10.71
CA PRO A 107 9.99 3.57 -10.90
C PRO A 107 10.69 4.91 -11.09
N GLY A 108 11.93 5.03 -10.60
CA GLY A 108 12.72 6.24 -10.73
C GLY A 108 12.58 7.22 -9.57
N ASN A 109 11.68 6.99 -8.62
CA ASN A 109 11.67 7.78 -7.38
C ASN A 109 12.87 7.42 -6.50
N PRO A 110 13.32 8.34 -5.60
CA PRO A 110 14.55 8.12 -4.82
C PRO A 110 14.54 6.87 -3.91
N ASN A 111 13.36 6.38 -3.55
CA ASN A 111 13.18 5.22 -2.66
C ASN A 111 12.81 3.94 -3.40
N TRP A 112 12.82 3.96 -4.72
CA TRP A 112 12.50 2.77 -5.52
C TRP A 112 13.57 1.70 -5.36
N LEU A 113 13.18 0.52 -4.85
CA LEU A 113 14.08 -0.63 -4.69
C LEU A 113 13.92 -1.64 -5.83
N GLY A 114 12.75 -1.69 -6.45
CA GLY A 114 12.48 -2.55 -7.59
C GLY A 114 12.26 -4.02 -7.24
N PRO A 115 12.19 -4.86 -8.29
CA PRO A 115 11.98 -6.29 -8.13
C PRO A 115 13.11 -6.98 -7.36
N ALA A 116 12.73 -7.96 -6.54
CA ALA A 116 13.65 -8.86 -5.87
C ALA A 116 12.93 -10.18 -5.58
N SER A 117 13.67 -11.25 -5.30
CA SER A 117 13.08 -12.51 -4.91
C SER A 117 12.35 -12.39 -3.57
N VAL A 118 11.38 -13.28 -3.33
CA VAL A 118 10.69 -13.33 -2.04
C VAL A 118 11.68 -13.51 -0.89
N GLU A 119 12.70 -14.34 -1.07
CA GLU A 119 13.74 -14.59 -0.08
C GLU A 119 14.55 -13.34 0.25
N ALA A 120 14.94 -12.58 -0.77
CA ALA A 120 15.68 -11.33 -0.58
C ALA A 120 14.82 -10.25 0.11
N ILE A 121 13.56 -10.11 -0.31
CA ILE A 121 12.61 -9.20 0.33
C ILE A 121 12.38 -9.62 1.79
N ALA A 122 12.16 -10.90 2.06
CA ALA A 122 11.96 -11.42 3.41
C ALA A 122 13.15 -11.14 4.33
N ALA A 123 14.36 -11.31 3.83
CA ALA A 123 15.57 -11.01 4.60
C ALA A 123 15.62 -9.53 5.01
N GLN A 124 15.33 -8.62 4.10
CA GLN A 124 15.26 -7.18 4.38
C GLN A 124 14.13 -6.85 5.37
N VAL A 125 12.95 -7.45 5.18
CA VAL A 125 11.78 -7.24 6.05
C VAL A 125 12.05 -7.66 7.50
N ARG A 126 12.78 -8.75 7.71
CA ARG A 126 13.10 -9.21 9.06
C ARG A 126 13.99 -8.25 9.85
N GLU A 127 14.83 -7.48 9.15
CA GLU A 127 15.82 -6.59 9.77
C GLU A 127 15.28 -5.14 9.96
N ALA A 128 14.40 -4.69 9.09
CA ALA A 128 14.01 -3.29 9.03
C ALA A 128 13.00 -2.91 10.13
N VAL A 129 13.26 -1.77 10.75
CA VAL A 129 12.40 -1.14 11.77
C VAL A 129 12.37 0.35 11.51
N GLY A 130 11.18 0.95 11.59
CA GLY A 130 11.00 2.38 11.43
C GLY A 130 10.10 2.99 12.52
N PRO A 131 9.82 4.29 12.43
CA PRO A 131 8.99 4.99 13.42
C PRO A 131 7.58 4.40 13.60
N SER A 132 7.02 3.78 12.56
CA SER A 132 5.69 3.16 12.62
C SER A 132 5.70 1.70 13.08
N GLY A 133 6.87 1.13 13.34
CA GLY A 133 7.05 -0.24 13.79
C GLY A 133 7.93 -1.08 12.86
N THR A 134 7.95 -2.39 13.09
CA THR A 134 8.77 -3.31 12.30
C THR A 134 8.18 -3.50 10.90
N ASN A 135 9.03 -3.77 9.94
CA ASN A 135 8.61 -4.10 8.59
C ASN A 135 7.85 -5.45 8.55
N ARG A 136 8.25 -6.39 9.40
CA ARG A 136 7.53 -7.68 9.55
C ARG A 136 6.07 -7.45 9.96
N GLU A 137 5.81 -6.58 10.92
CA GLU A 137 4.45 -6.22 11.33
C GLU A 137 3.61 -5.69 10.15
N TYR A 138 4.17 -4.83 9.33
CA TYR A 138 3.51 -4.30 8.13
C TYR A 138 3.05 -5.43 7.20
N VAL A 139 3.95 -6.37 6.88
CA VAL A 139 3.65 -7.51 6.00
C VAL A 139 2.54 -8.38 6.58
N LEU A 140 2.65 -8.72 7.87
CA LEU A 140 1.69 -9.60 8.53
C LEU A 140 0.31 -8.93 8.68
N ARG A 141 0.26 -7.66 9.01
CA ARG A 141 -1.00 -6.92 9.11
C ARG A 141 -1.69 -6.78 7.75
N LEU A 142 -0.93 -6.48 6.70
CA LEU A 142 -1.47 -6.40 5.36
C LEU A 142 -2.02 -7.76 4.90
N SER A 143 -1.26 -8.82 5.09
CA SER A 143 -1.67 -10.18 4.75
C SER A 143 -2.97 -10.58 5.46
N ALA A 144 -3.06 -10.34 6.76
CA ALA A 144 -4.24 -10.66 7.56
C ALA A 144 -5.48 -9.86 7.10
N ALA A 145 -5.32 -8.57 6.86
CA ALA A 145 -6.41 -7.71 6.43
C ALA A 145 -6.94 -8.11 5.05
N LEU A 146 -6.04 -8.42 4.11
CA LEU A 146 -6.41 -8.88 2.77
C LEU A 146 -7.10 -10.26 2.82
N ALA A 147 -6.63 -11.17 3.66
CA ALA A 147 -7.26 -12.48 3.83
C ALA A 147 -8.70 -12.36 4.36
N GLN A 148 -8.95 -11.43 5.29
CA GLN A 148 -10.29 -11.18 5.83
C GLN A 148 -11.29 -10.70 4.77
N MET A 149 -10.82 -10.04 3.73
CA MET A 149 -11.68 -9.56 2.64
C MET A 149 -11.59 -10.43 1.37
N ASP A 150 -11.02 -11.63 1.48
CA ASP A 150 -10.81 -12.56 0.36
C ASP A 150 -10.08 -11.89 -0.82
N GLY A 151 -9.01 -11.17 -0.49
CA GLY A 151 -8.25 -10.39 -1.46
C GLY A 151 -6.73 -10.58 -1.36
N LEU A 152 -6.26 -11.62 -0.68
CA LEU A 152 -4.84 -11.89 -0.53
C LEU A 152 -4.23 -12.35 -1.85
N ASP A 153 -3.30 -11.56 -2.37
CA ASP A 153 -2.55 -11.91 -3.58
C ASP A 153 -1.38 -12.86 -3.26
N ALA A 154 -0.92 -13.57 -4.29
CA ALA A 154 0.14 -14.59 -4.16
C ALA A 154 1.46 -14.01 -3.64
N HIS A 155 1.85 -12.83 -4.14
CA HIS A 155 3.09 -12.16 -3.72
C HIS A 155 3.09 -11.82 -2.23
N THR A 156 2.05 -11.15 -1.76
CA THR A 156 1.91 -10.80 -0.33
C THR A 156 1.81 -12.05 0.53
N GLY A 157 1.05 -13.05 0.11
CA GLY A 157 0.91 -14.31 0.83
C GLY A 157 2.23 -15.07 0.96
N ALA A 158 3.00 -15.16 -0.11
CA ALA A 158 4.32 -15.80 -0.10
C ALA A 158 5.29 -15.08 0.85
N LEU A 159 5.31 -13.75 0.81
CA LEU A 159 6.17 -12.95 1.69
C LEU A 159 5.75 -13.10 3.16
N ALA A 160 4.46 -13.08 3.45
CA ALA A 160 3.96 -13.28 4.82
C ALA A 160 4.37 -14.64 5.38
N ARG A 161 4.30 -15.70 4.59
CA ARG A 161 4.79 -17.03 5.01
C ARG A 161 6.29 -17.03 5.27
N ALA A 162 7.07 -16.34 4.45
CA ALA A 162 8.51 -16.29 4.58
C ALA A 162 8.98 -15.53 5.83
N VAL A 163 8.21 -14.58 6.33
CA VAL A 163 8.54 -13.76 7.52
C VAL A 163 7.79 -14.17 8.80
N SER A 164 6.93 -15.15 8.70
CA SER A 164 6.14 -15.65 9.85
C SER A 164 7.03 -16.32 10.91
#